data_05a1c9e1e10aa4e2a7275d50886c052a
#
_entry.id   05a1c9e1e10aa4e2a7275d50886c052a
#
_cell.length_a   1.000
_cell.length_b   1.000
_cell.length_c   1.000
_cell.angle_alpha   90.00
_cell.angle_beta   90.00
_cell.angle_gamma   90.00
#
_symmetry.space_group_name_H-M   'P 1'
#
loop_
_entity.id
_entity.type
_entity.pdbx_description
1 polymer ?
#
loop_
_entity_poly.entity_id
_entity_poly.type
_entity_poly.pdbx_seq_one_letter_code
_entity_poly.pdbx_strand_id
1 'polypeptide(L)'
;MTMTKQKVVAVTACPTGIAHTFMAANKIIAWANEHNIEVKVETQGRDGVKNRLTQQDIDYATAIILANDVPIQDAERFENIPHLQTRTQELIKHTDRYLRQALAKEKNVTTVAQEDDLQRSAYQIFIGHIM
;
A
#
# COMPACT_ATOMS: atom_id res chain seq x y z
N MET A 1 -24.15 15.30 -9.56
CA MET A 1 -23.22 14.96 -8.51
C MET A 1 -22.02 14.20 -9.04
N THR A 2 -20.90 14.51 -8.55
CA THR A 2 -19.68 13.94 -9.03
C THR A 2 -19.18 12.86 -8.08
N MET A 3 -18.91 11.69 -8.63
CA MET A 3 -18.28 10.65 -7.84
C MET A 3 -16.80 10.91 -7.77
N THR A 4 -16.29 10.91 -6.56
CA THR A 4 -14.87 11.06 -6.37
C THR A 4 -14.18 9.77 -6.78
N LYS A 5 -13.26 9.86 -7.70
CA LYS A 5 -12.51 8.69 -8.12
C LYS A 5 -11.58 8.24 -7.01
N GLN A 6 -11.53 6.95 -6.76
CA GLN A 6 -10.61 6.41 -5.80
C GLN A 6 -9.18 6.56 -6.28
N LYS A 7 -8.26 6.72 -5.36
CA LYS A 7 -6.86 6.90 -5.68
C LYS A 7 -6.00 6.03 -4.77
N VAL A 8 -5.15 5.22 -5.38
CA VAL A 8 -4.18 4.41 -4.66
C VAL A 8 -2.81 5.03 -4.84
N VAL A 9 -2.10 5.25 -3.74
CA VAL A 9 -0.70 5.63 -3.81
C VAL A 9 0.12 4.56 -3.14
N ALA A 10 1.33 4.37 -3.60
CA ALA A 10 2.17 3.29 -3.09
C ALA A 10 3.64 3.67 -3.17
N VAL A 11 4.44 3.00 -2.35
CA VAL A 11 5.90 3.11 -2.41
C VAL A 11 6.44 1.69 -2.50
N THR A 12 7.35 1.45 -3.43
CA THR A 12 8.02 0.16 -3.55
C THR A 12 9.53 0.34 -3.41
N ALA A 13 10.15 -0.61 -2.72
CA ALA A 13 11.60 -0.56 -2.49
C ALA A 13 12.13 -1.97 -2.24
N CYS A 14 13.26 -2.32 -2.86
CA CYS A 14 13.90 -3.59 -2.61
C CYS A 14 15.42 -3.41 -2.54
N PRO A 15 16.16 -4.41 -2.02
CA PRO A 15 17.60 -4.23 -1.82
C PRO A 15 18.36 -3.91 -3.09
N THR A 16 18.02 -4.55 -4.21
CA THR A 16 18.69 -4.25 -5.47
C THR A 16 18.17 -2.97 -6.09
N GLY A 17 16.92 -2.59 -5.74
CA GLY A 17 16.31 -1.40 -6.26
C GLY A 17 15.95 -1.46 -7.73
N ILE A 18 15.85 -2.67 -8.28
CA ILE A 18 15.56 -2.83 -9.71
C ILE A 18 14.37 -3.75 -9.94
N ALA A 19 14.62 -5.06 -9.88
CA ALA A 19 13.63 -6.03 -10.35
C ALA A 19 12.31 -5.98 -9.58
N HIS A 20 12.37 -6.29 -8.29
CA HIS A 20 11.13 -6.42 -7.51
C HIS A 20 10.45 -5.09 -7.32
N THR A 21 11.23 -4.00 -7.23
CA THR A 21 10.68 -2.66 -7.11
C THR A 21 9.76 -2.35 -8.29
N PHE A 22 10.24 -2.59 -9.49
CA PHE A 22 9.48 -2.26 -10.68
C PHE A 22 8.37 -3.26 -10.95
N MET A 23 8.60 -4.55 -10.63
CA MET A 23 7.54 -5.53 -10.77
C MET A 23 6.36 -5.24 -9.86
N ALA A 24 6.64 -4.89 -8.62
CA ALA A 24 5.58 -4.54 -7.68
C ALA A 24 4.83 -3.30 -8.15
N ALA A 25 5.57 -2.27 -8.58
CA ALA A 25 4.95 -1.06 -9.07
C ALA A 25 4.04 -1.35 -10.26
N ASN A 26 4.53 -2.16 -11.22
CA ASN A 26 3.74 -2.48 -12.40
C ASN A 26 2.48 -3.25 -12.07
N LYS A 27 2.56 -4.16 -11.08
CA LYS A 27 1.38 -4.91 -10.66
C LYS A 27 0.32 -4.00 -10.06
N ILE A 28 0.75 -3.05 -9.23
CA ILE A 28 -0.19 -2.11 -8.63
C ILE A 28 -0.84 -1.25 -9.70
N ILE A 29 -0.05 -0.73 -10.63
CA ILE A 29 -0.56 0.13 -11.69
C ILE A 29 -1.55 -0.63 -12.56
N ALA A 30 -1.20 -1.84 -12.96
CA ALA A 30 -2.07 -2.64 -13.82
C ALA A 30 -3.40 -2.94 -13.12
N TRP A 31 -3.33 -3.33 -11.85
CA TRP A 31 -4.55 -3.61 -11.09
C TRP A 31 -5.45 -2.38 -11.01
N ALA A 32 -4.85 -1.24 -10.70
CA ALA A 32 -5.64 0.00 -10.57
C ALA A 32 -6.28 0.39 -11.89
N ASN A 33 -5.53 0.24 -12.99
CA ASN A 33 -6.08 0.56 -14.32
C ASN A 33 -7.24 -0.36 -14.67
N GLU A 34 -7.14 -1.65 -14.31
CA GLU A 34 -8.21 -2.60 -14.57
C GLU A 34 -9.47 -2.27 -13.79
N HIS A 35 -9.31 -1.64 -12.64
CA HIS A 35 -10.44 -1.31 -11.77
C HIS A 35 -10.84 0.16 -11.87
N ASN A 36 -10.28 0.86 -12.85
CA ASN A 36 -10.59 2.28 -13.09
C ASN A 36 -10.33 3.13 -11.85
N ILE A 37 -9.17 2.91 -11.24
CA ILE A 37 -8.75 3.61 -10.03
C ILE A 37 -7.49 4.41 -10.36
N GLU A 38 -7.45 5.66 -9.93
CA GLU A 38 -6.28 6.50 -10.12
C GLU A 38 -5.13 5.95 -9.27
N VAL A 39 -3.90 6.02 -9.82
CA VAL A 39 -2.77 5.40 -9.13
C VAL A 39 -1.50 6.20 -9.33
N LYS A 40 -0.68 6.25 -8.29
CA LYS A 40 0.67 6.80 -8.40
C LYS A 40 1.57 5.95 -7.51
N VAL A 41 2.66 5.45 -8.07
CA VAL A 41 3.59 4.60 -7.33
C VAL A 41 4.97 5.24 -7.33
N GLU A 42 5.47 5.53 -6.14
CA GLU A 42 6.84 5.99 -5.96
C GLU A 42 7.75 4.78 -5.88
N THR A 43 8.80 4.76 -6.69
CA THR A 43 9.79 3.68 -6.62
C THR A 43 11.06 4.23 -6.02
N GLN A 44 11.63 3.49 -5.07
CA GLN A 44 12.90 3.86 -4.44
C GLN A 44 13.89 2.78 -4.78
N GLY A 45 14.82 3.11 -5.62
CA GLY A 45 15.70 2.12 -6.15
C GLY A 45 17.11 2.63 -6.32
N ARG A 46 17.85 1.85 -7.09
CA ARG A 46 19.26 2.10 -7.33
C ARG A 46 19.49 3.47 -7.96
N ASP A 47 18.58 3.89 -8.83
CA ASP A 47 18.71 5.16 -9.55
C ASP A 47 17.99 6.28 -8.84
N GLY A 48 17.65 6.10 -7.58
CA GLY A 48 17.02 7.12 -6.79
C GLY A 48 15.52 6.97 -6.70
N VAL A 49 14.85 8.02 -6.27
CA VAL A 49 13.41 8.04 -6.07
C VAL A 49 12.75 8.55 -7.34
N LYS A 50 11.78 7.80 -7.83
CA LYS A 50 11.02 8.20 -9.02
C LYS A 50 9.55 8.32 -8.67
N ASN A 51 8.87 9.26 -9.30
CA ASN A 51 7.45 9.52 -9.09
C ASN A 51 7.13 9.78 -7.63
N ARG A 52 7.94 10.62 -7.02
CA ARG A 52 7.80 10.89 -5.59
C ARG A 52 6.40 11.37 -5.25
N LEU A 53 5.84 10.78 -4.21
CA LEU A 53 4.52 11.19 -3.72
C LEU A 53 4.63 12.53 -3.03
N THR A 54 3.76 13.45 -3.42
CA THR A 54 3.67 14.74 -2.75
C THR A 54 2.76 14.61 -1.54
N GLN A 55 2.79 15.61 -0.68
CA GLN A 55 1.87 15.62 0.45
C GLN A 55 0.43 15.59 -0.04
N GLN A 56 0.14 16.27 -1.13
CA GLN A 56 -1.19 16.27 -1.71
C GLN A 56 -1.60 14.88 -2.18
N ASP A 57 -0.68 14.15 -2.80
CA ASP A 57 -0.96 12.77 -3.22
C ASP A 57 -1.38 11.93 -2.03
N ILE A 58 -0.67 12.09 -0.93
CA ILE A 58 -0.93 11.32 0.28
C ILE A 58 -2.26 11.74 0.92
N ASP A 59 -2.50 13.04 0.97
CA ASP A 59 -3.71 13.56 1.60
C ASP A 59 -4.99 13.11 0.88
N TYR A 60 -4.93 13.00 -0.43
CA TYR A 60 -6.09 12.62 -1.22
C TYR A 60 -6.18 11.14 -1.53
N ALA A 61 -5.25 10.35 -1.03
CA ALA A 61 -5.26 8.91 -1.30
C ALA A 61 -6.43 8.23 -0.60
N THR A 62 -7.08 7.34 -1.33
CA THR A 62 -8.08 6.46 -0.75
C THR A 62 -7.40 5.33 -0.02
N ALA A 63 -6.27 4.86 -0.55
CA ALA A 63 -5.51 3.77 0.04
C ALA A 63 -4.02 4.01 -0.17
N ILE A 64 -3.24 3.60 0.81
CA ILE A 64 -1.78 3.73 0.77
C ILE A 64 -1.18 2.34 0.99
N ILE A 65 -0.26 1.95 0.11
CA ILE A 65 0.41 0.66 0.20
C ILE A 65 1.92 0.88 0.21
N LEU A 66 2.58 0.27 1.18
CA LEU A 66 4.04 0.29 1.25
C LEU A 66 4.51 -1.14 1.03
N ALA A 67 5.11 -1.39 -0.14
CA ALA A 67 5.62 -2.71 -0.49
C ALA A 67 7.15 -2.62 -0.53
N ASN A 68 7.77 -2.97 0.59
CA ASN A 68 9.19 -2.74 0.73
C ASN A 68 9.88 -3.90 1.43
N ASP A 69 11.08 -4.19 0.95
CA ASP A 69 11.97 -5.19 1.56
C ASP A 69 13.08 -4.52 2.35
N VAL A 70 13.24 -3.22 2.17
CA VAL A 70 14.21 -2.39 2.88
C VAL A 70 13.47 -1.18 3.41
N PRO A 71 14.05 -0.45 4.37
CA PRO A 71 13.39 0.75 4.90
C PRO A 71 13.10 1.76 3.79
N ILE A 72 11.95 2.38 3.88
CA ILE A 72 11.52 3.38 2.91
C ILE A 72 12.12 4.73 3.29
N GLN A 73 12.66 5.44 2.30
CA GLN A 73 13.13 6.79 2.51
C GLN A 73 11.93 7.70 2.80
N ASP A 74 12.11 8.60 3.75
CA ASP A 74 11.07 9.54 4.14
C ASP A 74 9.79 8.82 4.61
N ALA A 75 9.98 7.74 5.34
CA ALA A 75 8.86 6.94 5.82
C ALA A 75 7.99 7.71 6.82
N GLU A 76 8.53 8.75 7.42
CA GLU A 76 7.78 9.53 8.40
C GLU A 76 6.54 10.17 7.79
N ARG A 77 6.49 10.29 6.47
CA ARG A 77 5.29 10.80 5.78
C ARG A 77 4.06 9.96 6.08
N PHE A 78 4.26 8.69 6.43
CA PHE A 78 3.18 7.74 6.58
C PHE A 78 2.92 7.33 8.02
N GLU A 79 3.68 7.86 8.98
CA GLU A 79 3.64 7.37 10.34
C GLU A 79 2.28 7.45 11.00
N ASN A 80 1.57 8.52 10.75
CA ASN A 80 0.29 8.76 11.42
C ASN A 80 -0.90 8.62 10.49
N ILE A 81 -0.71 7.95 9.36
CA ILE A 81 -1.74 7.80 8.35
C ILE A 81 -2.00 6.31 8.15
N PRO A 82 -3.26 5.89 8.09
CA PRO A 82 -3.56 4.48 7.82
C PRO A 82 -2.94 4.02 6.51
N HIS A 83 -2.28 2.89 6.56
CA HIS A 83 -1.65 2.33 5.36
C HIS A 83 -1.51 0.82 5.53
N LEU A 84 -1.35 0.14 4.41
CA LEU A 84 -1.07 -1.28 4.41
C LEU A 84 0.39 -1.48 4.05
N GLN A 85 1.10 -2.28 4.84
CA GLN A 85 2.50 -2.55 4.60
C GLN A 85 2.70 -4.03 4.32
N THR A 86 3.52 -4.32 3.29
CA THR A 86 3.85 -5.69 2.94
C THR A 86 5.22 -5.68 2.26
N ARG A 87 5.63 -6.83 1.75
CA ARG A 87 6.91 -6.95 1.06
C ARG A 87 6.66 -7.01 -0.44
N THR A 88 7.71 -6.73 -1.22
CA THR A 88 7.53 -6.68 -2.66
C THR A 88 7.05 -8.01 -3.24
N GLN A 89 7.67 -9.12 -2.85
CA GLN A 89 7.26 -10.42 -3.38
C GLN A 89 5.84 -10.80 -2.99
N GLU A 90 5.45 -10.47 -1.77
CA GLU A 90 4.07 -10.72 -1.34
C GLU A 90 3.09 -9.93 -2.16
N LEU A 91 3.39 -8.66 -2.39
CA LEU A 91 2.53 -7.83 -3.21
C LEU A 91 2.42 -8.39 -4.63
N ILE A 92 3.54 -8.81 -5.20
CA ILE A 92 3.56 -9.35 -6.56
C ILE A 92 2.71 -10.60 -6.66
N LYS A 93 2.82 -11.50 -5.67
CA LYS A 93 2.09 -12.76 -5.68
C LYS A 93 0.61 -12.61 -5.41
N HIS A 94 0.24 -11.63 -4.61
CA HIS A 94 -1.14 -11.49 -4.12
C HIS A 94 -1.65 -10.06 -4.33
N THR A 95 -1.40 -9.51 -5.50
CA THR A 95 -1.74 -8.12 -5.79
C THR A 95 -3.20 -7.81 -5.51
N ASP A 96 -4.11 -8.62 -6.04
CA ASP A 96 -5.54 -8.37 -5.87
C ASP A 96 -5.93 -8.33 -4.40
N ARG A 97 -5.41 -9.29 -3.63
CA ARG A 97 -5.76 -9.37 -2.22
C ARG A 97 -5.31 -8.14 -1.45
N TYR A 98 -4.08 -7.70 -1.67
CA TYR A 98 -3.55 -6.56 -0.94
C TYR A 98 -4.20 -5.25 -1.36
N LEU A 99 -4.49 -5.11 -2.65
CA LEU A 99 -5.16 -3.91 -3.12
C LEU A 99 -6.57 -3.80 -2.54
N ARG A 100 -7.32 -4.91 -2.55
CA ARG A 100 -8.66 -4.92 -1.98
C ARG A 100 -8.62 -4.66 -0.47
N GLN A 101 -7.64 -5.22 0.19
CA GLN A 101 -7.47 -5.03 1.62
C GLN A 101 -7.17 -3.56 1.95
N ALA A 102 -6.29 -2.96 1.17
CA ALA A 102 -5.95 -1.56 1.39
C ALA A 102 -7.14 -0.64 1.17
N LEU A 103 -7.92 -0.91 0.14
CA LEU A 103 -9.08 -0.07 -0.17
C LEU A 103 -10.20 -0.25 0.85
N ALA A 104 -10.25 -1.38 1.53
CA ALA A 104 -11.29 -1.65 2.51
C ALA A 104 -10.98 -1.05 3.88
N LYS A 105 -9.76 -0.58 4.12
CA LYS A 105 -9.37 -0.07 5.43
C LYS A 105 -10.04 1.26 5.73
N GLU A 106 -10.41 1.40 6.99
CA GLU A 106 -10.90 2.68 7.47
C GLU A 106 -9.72 3.63 7.61
N LYS A 107 -9.99 4.90 7.37
CA LYS A 107 -8.91 5.88 7.42
C LYS A 107 -8.32 6.07 8.81
N ASN A 108 -9.01 5.64 9.82
CA ASN A 108 -8.51 5.79 11.18
C ASN A 108 -7.85 4.53 11.72
N VAL A 109 -7.56 3.57 10.84
CA VAL A 109 -6.95 2.30 11.24
C VAL A 109 -5.69 2.07 10.45
N THR A 110 -4.57 1.91 11.15
CA THR A 110 -3.31 1.55 10.54
C THR A 110 -3.01 0.09 10.86
N THR A 111 -2.71 -0.70 9.87
CA THR A 111 -2.53 -2.13 10.03
C THR A 111 -1.36 -2.61 9.20
N VAL A 112 -0.60 -3.53 9.77
CA VAL A 112 0.42 -4.24 9.02
C VAL A 112 -0.22 -5.48 8.42
N ALA A 113 -0.03 -5.69 7.14
CA ALA A 113 -0.60 -6.86 6.46
C ALA A 113 0.18 -8.10 6.82
N GLN A 114 -0.44 -8.95 7.66
CA GLN A 114 0.12 -10.24 8.02
C GLN A 114 -1.04 -11.17 8.29
N GLU A 115 -0.80 -12.32 8.57
CA GLU A 115 -1.82 -13.24 8.72
C GLU A 115 -2.68 -13.19 9.84
N ASP A 116 -2.46 -13.20 10.55
CA ASP A 116 -3.28 -13.09 11.37
C ASP A 116 -3.84 -12.71 11.97
N ASP A 117 -3.64 -12.76 12.31
CA ASP A 117 -4.35 -12.21 12.70
C ASP A 117 -5.14 -12.07 12.75
N LEU A 118 -4.97 -12.62 12.93
CA LEU A 118 -5.65 -12.42 12.95
C LEU A 118 -6.45 -12.58 13.01
N GLN A 119 -6.32 -13.04 13.35
CA GLN A 119 -6.94 -13.06 13.41
C GLN A 119 -7.51 -12.78 13.83
N ARG A 120 -7.16 -13.30 14.47
CA ARG A 120 -7.57 -12.84 14.87
C ARG A 120 -8.17 -12.10 15.01
N SER A 121 -8.12 -12.43 15.54
CA SER A 121 -8.44 -11.51 15.62
C SER A 121 -9.08 -11.15 15.67
N ALA A 122 -9.19 -11.66 16.20
CA ALA A 122 -9.51 -11.08 16.11
C ALA A 122 -10.07 -10.83 16.27
N TYR A 123 -10.06 -11.23 16.80
CA TYR A 123 -10.28 -10.83 16.91
C TYR A 123 -10.75 -10.33 17.19
N GLN A 124 -10.45 -10.93 17.27
CA GLN A 124 -10.58 -10.39 17.40
C GLN A 124 -11.08 -9.87 17.56
N ILE A 125 -11.16 -10.50 18.01
CA ILE A 125 -11.28 -9.88 18.08
C ILE A 125 -11.86 -9.57 18.19
N PHE A 126 -12.20 -9.65 18.74
CA PHE A 126 -12.52 -9.23 18.69
C PHE A 126 -13.08 -8.86 18.93
N ILE A 127 -13.01 -9.67 19.12
CA ILE A 127 -13.16 -9.29 19.17
C ILE A 127 -13.52 -8.99 19.36
N GLY A 128 -13.69 -9.62 19.85
CA GLY A 128 -13.55 -9.26 19.85
C GLY A 128 -13.89 -9.02 20.06
N HIS A 129 -14.02 -9.01 20.28
CA HIS A 129 -14.08 -8.71 20.26
C HIS A 129 -14.38 -8.44 20.49
N ILE A 130 -14.38 -9.33 20.62
CA ILE A 130 -14.24 -8.98 20.57
C ILE A 130 -14.42 -8.93 20.66
N MET A 131 -14.48 -9.42 20.95
CA MET A 131 -14.30 -9.16 20.73
C MET A 131 -14.30 -9.11 20.62
#